data_984ad3fb927dc06c69fadc0c4d13fede
#
_entry.id   984ad3fb927dc06c69fadc0c4d13fede
#
_cell.length_a   1.000
_cell.length_b   1.000
_cell.length_c   1.000
_cell.angle_alpha   90.00
_cell.angle_beta   90.00
_cell.angle_gamma   90.00
#
_symmetry.space_group_name_H-M   'P 1'
#
loop_
_entity.id
_entity.type
_entity.pdbx_description
1 polymer ?
#
loop_
_entity_poly.entity_id
_entity_poly.type
_entity_poly.pdbx_seq_one_letter_code
_entity_poly.pdbx_strand_id
1 'polypeptide(L)'
;MSSPKNQSSPRPVRQSQVTMTEMVLPQHTNALGSVFGGTVMCWVDIAAATCALRHCSKQVVTASVDALHFLAPIRLGWIVTIQASVNFVGGTSCEIGVKIISENPISGETFHTASAYLTFVALDSHNRPTSIPPLLLETDEERRRNSAAQIRRANRLKLKNELQLRKDP
;
A
#
# COMPACT_ATOMS: atom_id res chain seq x y z
N MET A 1 -18.06 -3.84 34.60
CA MET A 1 -16.66 -4.32 34.48
C MET A 1 -16.38 -4.44 32.99
N SER A 2 -15.69 -3.47 32.43
CA SER A 2 -15.31 -3.49 31.00
C SER A 2 -14.14 -4.44 30.85
N SER A 3 -14.32 -5.48 30.03
CA SER A 3 -13.27 -6.43 29.64
C SER A 3 -12.05 -5.67 29.08
N PRO A 4 -10.82 -6.06 29.42
CA PRO A 4 -9.63 -5.43 28.86
C PRO A 4 -9.64 -5.64 27.35
N LYS A 5 -9.57 -4.54 26.58
CA LYS A 5 -9.31 -4.59 25.14
C LYS A 5 -8.03 -5.40 24.93
N ASN A 6 -8.15 -6.55 24.32
CA ASN A 6 -7.03 -7.40 23.93
C ASN A 6 -6.18 -6.61 22.92
N GLN A 7 -5.28 -5.77 23.43
CA GLN A 7 -4.35 -5.01 22.61
C GLN A 7 -3.25 -6.00 22.20
N SER A 8 -3.30 -6.44 20.96
CA SER A 8 -2.23 -7.22 20.36
C SER A 8 -0.91 -6.43 20.48
N SER A 9 0.19 -7.14 20.75
CA SER A 9 1.52 -6.53 20.89
C SER A 9 1.90 -5.72 19.65
N PRO A 10 2.61 -4.58 19.81
CA PRO A 10 3.11 -3.81 18.67
C PRO A 10 3.97 -4.68 17.74
N ARG A 11 3.85 -4.45 16.43
CA ARG A 11 4.58 -5.20 15.41
C ARG A 11 5.53 -4.30 14.65
N PRO A 12 6.81 -4.67 14.51
CA PRO A 12 7.76 -3.92 13.71
C PRO A 12 7.41 -4.00 12.22
N VAL A 13 7.71 -2.92 11.49
CA VAL A 13 7.45 -2.79 10.05
C VAL A 13 8.04 -3.96 9.27
N ARG A 14 9.28 -4.35 9.59
CA ARG A 14 10.03 -5.42 8.90
C ARG A 14 9.33 -6.79 8.89
N GLN A 15 8.45 -7.09 9.86
CA GLN A 15 7.75 -8.38 9.91
C GLN A 15 6.69 -8.54 8.82
N SER A 16 6.21 -7.44 8.27
CA SER A 16 5.14 -7.43 7.26
C SER A 16 5.59 -6.94 5.89
N GLN A 17 6.84 -6.48 5.76
CA GLN A 17 7.38 -6.04 4.47
C GLN A 17 7.25 -7.13 3.40
N VAL A 18 6.99 -6.69 2.17
CA VAL A 18 6.86 -7.54 1.00
C VAL A 18 7.75 -6.99 -0.11
N THR A 19 8.48 -7.89 -0.74
CA THR A 19 9.11 -7.66 -2.03
C THR A 19 8.57 -8.69 -2.99
N MET A 20 7.98 -8.23 -4.08
CA MET A 20 7.46 -9.04 -5.17
C MET A 20 8.22 -8.66 -6.44
N THR A 21 8.53 -9.64 -7.28
CA THR A 21 9.23 -9.41 -8.54
C THR A 21 8.45 -10.03 -9.68
N GLU A 22 8.25 -9.26 -10.75
CA GLU A 22 7.53 -9.67 -11.94
C GLU A 22 8.41 -9.43 -13.18
N MET A 23 8.37 -10.36 -14.13
CA MET A 23 8.89 -10.15 -15.48
C MET A 23 7.77 -9.65 -16.37
N VAL A 24 8.03 -8.63 -17.16
CA VAL A 24 7.05 -8.08 -18.10
C VAL A 24 6.92 -9.00 -19.30
N LEU A 25 5.77 -9.65 -19.42
CA LEU A 25 5.40 -10.55 -20.51
C LEU A 25 4.53 -9.83 -21.56
N PRO A 26 4.37 -10.37 -22.78
CA PRO A 26 3.55 -9.74 -23.82
C PRO A 26 2.13 -9.41 -23.38
N GLN A 27 1.46 -10.27 -22.62
CA GLN A 27 0.10 -10.04 -22.10
C GLN A 27 -0.01 -8.88 -21.12
N HIS A 28 1.09 -8.40 -20.57
CA HIS A 28 1.13 -7.25 -19.65
C HIS A 28 1.21 -5.91 -20.40
N THR A 29 1.44 -5.93 -21.72
CA THR A 29 1.76 -4.72 -22.48
C THR A 29 0.59 -4.21 -23.33
N ASN A 30 0.57 -2.90 -23.55
CA ASN A 30 -0.31 -2.21 -24.47
C ASN A 30 0.30 -2.12 -25.89
N ALA A 31 -0.43 -1.50 -26.83
CA ALA A 31 0.03 -1.31 -28.20
C ALA A 31 1.31 -0.46 -28.35
N LEU A 32 1.73 0.26 -27.31
CA LEU A 32 2.96 1.05 -27.28
C LEU A 32 4.17 0.24 -26.78
N GLY A 33 3.99 -1.06 -26.49
CA GLY A 33 5.06 -1.92 -25.94
C GLY A 33 5.44 -1.60 -24.49
N SER A 34 4.60 -0.88 -23.77
CA SER A 34 4.76 -0.62 -22.33
C SER A 34 3.66 -1.30 -21.52
N VAL A 35 3.92 -1.56 -20.26
CA VAL A 35 2.96 -2.21 -19.35
C VAL A 35 1.70 -1.38 -19.21
N PHE A 36 0.53 -2.03 -19.24
CA PHE A 36 -0.72 -1.39 -18.88
C PHE A 36 -0.70 -0.87 -17.46
N GLY A 37 -1.16 0.37 -17.26
CA GLY A 37 -1.30 0.95 -15.91
C GLY A 37 -2.15 0.08 -14.98
N GLY A 38 -3.22 -0.52 -15.50
CA GLY A 38 -4.05 -1.46 -14.75
C GLY A 38 -3.31 -2.71 -14.28
N THR A 39 -2.37 -3.23 -15.06
CA THR A 39 -1.49 -4.35 -14.67
C THR A 39 -0.61 -3.94 -13.49
N VAL A 40 0.01 -2.76 -13.57
CA VAL A 40 0.83 -2.22 -12.46
C VAL A 40 -0.02 -2.02 -11.20
N MET A 41 -1.24 -1.49 -11.34
CA MET A 41 -2.17 -1.33 -10.21
C MET A 41 -2.53 -2.67 -9.57
N CYS A 42 -2.74 -3.73 -10.37
CA CYS A 42 -2.98 -5.08 -9.87
C CYS A 42 -1.81 -5.59 -9.02
N TRP A 43 -0.57 -5.47 -9.52
CA TRP A 43 0.63 -5.86 -8.77
C TRP A 43 0.80 -5.05 -7.48
N VAL A 44 0.52 -3.75 -7.53
CA VAL A 44 0.55 -2.86 -6.36
C VAL A 44 -0.45 -3.31 -5.31
N ASP A 45 -1.70 -3.60 -5.70
CA ASP A 45 -2.75 -4.02 -4.76
C ASP A 45 -2.42 -5.37 -4.14
N ILE A 46 -1.93 -6.35 -4.92
CA ILE A 46 -1.50 -7.67 -4.42
C ILE A 46 -0.37 -7.52 -3.39
N ALA A 47 0.68 -6.76 -3.69
CA ALA A 47 1.80 -6.56 -2.78
C ALA A 47 1.37 -5.84 -1.49
N ALA A 48 0.54 -4.80 -1.63
CA ALA A 48 0.01 -4.04 -0.51
C ALA A 48 -0.94 -4.87 0.37
N ALA A 49 -1.86 -5.63 -0.24
CA ALA A 49 -2.77 -6.53 0.48
C ALA A 49 -1.99 -7.60 1.25
N THR A 50 -0.97 -8.20 0.64
CA THR A 50 -0.09 -9.19 1.29
C THR A 50 0.62 -8.59 2.51
N CYS A 51 1.12 -7.37 2.38
CA CYS A 51 1.75 -6.62 3.47
C CYS A 51 0.74 -6.36 4.61
N ALA A 52 -0.46 -5.89 4.27
CA ALA A 52 -1.52 -5.62 5.23
C ALA A 52 -2.00 -6.89 5.95
N LEU A 53 -2.20 -8.01 5.22
CA LEU A 53 -2.55 -9.31 5.78
C LEU A 53 -1.52 -9.80 6.80
N ARG A 54 -0.22 -9.70 6.46
CA ARG A 54 0.88 -10.09 7.36
C ARG A 54 0.88 -9.26 8.65
N HIS A 55 0.68 -7.94 8.52
CA HIS A 55 0.65 -7.05 9.68
C HIS A 55 -0.58 -7.26 10.56
N CYS A 56 -1.75 -7.36 9.94
CA CYS A 56 -3.01 -7.47 10.67
C CYS A 56 -3.27 -8.86 11.24
N SER A 57 -2.76 -9.93 10.60
CA SER A 57 -3.14 -11.34 10.83
C SER A 57 -4.67 -11.55 10.82
N LYS A 58 -5.36 -10.81 9.96
CA LYS A 58 -6.82 -10.82 9.77
C LYS A 58 -7.11 -10.55 8.30
N GLN A 59 -8.35 -10.82 7.88
CA GLN A 59 -8.81 -10.41 6.57
C GLN A 59 -8.74 -8.89 6.43
N VAL A 60 -8.37 -8.42 5.25
CA VAL A 60 -8.30 -6.98 4.93
C VAL A 60 -8.98 -6.71 3.61
N VAL A 61 -9.49 -5.49 3.46
CA VAL A 61 -10.04 -5.00 2.20
C VAL A 61 -9.41 -3.67 1.84
N THR A 62 -9.16 -3.46 0.56
CA THR A 62 -8.69 -2.18 0.03
C THR A 62 -9.82 -1.16 0.14
N ALA A 63 -9.61 -0.10 0.90
CA ALA A 63 -10.61 0.95 1.13
C ALA A 63 -10.37 2.19 0.28
N SER A 64 -9.13 2.53 -0.03
CA SER A 64 -8.79 3.62 -0.95
C SER A 64 -7.38 3.47 -1.51
N VAL A 65 -7.18 4.04 -2.70
CA VAL A 65 -5.87 4.32 -3.30
C VAL A 65 -5.76 5.83 -3.37
N ASP A 66 -4.77 6.43 -2.70
CA ASP A 66 -4.67 7.88 -2.61
C ASP A 66 -4.16 8.48 -3.92
N ALA A 67 -3.04 7.99 -4.42
CA ALA A 67 -2.48 8.39 -5.70
C ALA A 67 -1.51 7.31 -6.21
N LEU A 68 -1.47 7.15 -7.50
CA LEU A 68 -0.46 6.38 -8.22
C LEU A 68 0.08 7.24 -9.36
N HIS A 69 1.34 7.62 -9.27
CA HIS A 69 2.00 8.41 -10.30
C HIS A 69 2.98 7.53 -11.06
N PHE A 70 2.79 7.45 -12.38
CA PHE A 70 3.73 6.79 -13.29
C PHE A 70 4.81 7.79 -13.70
N LEU A 71 6.05 7.54 -13.30
CA LEU A 71 7.20 8.44 -13.52
C LEU A 71 8.02 8.01 -14.75
N ALA A 72 7.96 6.72 -15.10
CA ALA A 72 8.67 6.15 -16.22
C ALA A 72 7.89 4.97 -16.82
N PRO A 73 7.98 4.72 -18.15
CA PRO A 73 7.37 3.55 -18.77
C PRO A 73 8.13 2.27 -18.37
N ILE A 74 7.39 1.17 -18.26
CA ILE A 74 7.94 -0.17 -18.05
C ILE A 74 7.79 -0.92 -19.37
N ARG A 75 8.87 -1.48 -19.90
CA ARG A 75 8.88 -2.11 -21.22
C ARG A 75 8.80 -3.63 -21.15
N LEU A 76 8.38 -4.24 -22.26
CA LEU A 76 8.41 -5.70 -22.44
C LEU A 76 9.81 -6.26 -22.14
N GLY A 77 9.86 -7.38 -21.40
CA GLY A 77 11.09 -8.06 -21.01
C GLY A 77 11.82 -7.44 -19.83
N TRP A 78 11.35 -6.32 -19.29
CA TRP A 78 11.92 -5.72 -18.09
C TRP A 78 11.48 -6.46 -16.82
N ILE A 79 12.26 -6.28 -15.76
CA ILE A 79 11.98 -6.81 -14.42
C ILE A 79 11.39 -5.69 -13.58
N VAL A 80 10.31 -5.97 -12.86
CA VAL A 80 9.64 -5.02 -11.98
C VAL A 80 9.71 -5.53 -10.55
N THR A 81 10.32 -4.74 -9.67
CA THR A 81 10.36 -5.00 -8.24
C THR A 81 9.36 -4.10 -7.51
N ILE A 82 8.43 -4.70 -6.80
CA ILE A 82 7.38 -4.03 -6.04
C ILE A 82 7.66 -4.23 -4.55
N GLN A 83 7.92 -3.16 -3.83
CA GLN A 83 8.24 -3.15 -2.40
C GLN A 83 7.09 -2.51 -1.63
N ALA A 84 6.47 -3.26 -0.72
CA ALA A 84 5.38 -2.78 0.12
C ALA A 84 5.74 -2.80 1.60
N SER A 85 5.35 -1.76 2.33
CA SER A 85 5.56 -1.65 3.78
C SER A 85 4.42 -0.90 4.46
N VAL A 86 4.14 -1.23 5.73
CA VAL A 86 3.17 -0.49 6.55
C VAL A 86 3.79 0.85 6.94
N ASN A 87 3.14 1.95 6.57
CA ASN A 87 3.56 3.30 6.93
C ASN A 87 2.86 3.81 8.21
N PHE A 88 1.58 3.43 8.39
CA PHE A 88 0.76 3.93 9.49
C PHE A 88 -0.33 2.91 9.85
N VAL A 89 -0.67 2.84 11.13
CA VAL A 89 -1.81 2.08 11.66
C VAL A 89 -2.72 3.03 12.43
N GLY A 90 -4.00 3.03 12.05
CA GLY A 90 -5.09 3.65 12.81
C GLY A 90 -5.75 2.62 13.74
N GLY A 91 -7.03 2.88 14.11
CA GLY A 91 -7.80 1.93 14.94
C GLY A 91 -8.09 0.61 14.21
N THR A 92 -8.72 0.70 13.04
CA THR A 92 -9.17 -0.45 12.22
C THR A 92 -8.60 -0.43 10.81
N SER A 93 -7.76 0.55 10.47
CA SER A 93 -7.18 0.73 9.14
C SER A 93 -5.68 0.93 9.21
N CYS A 94 -4.98 0.57 8.15
CA CYS A 94 -3.56 0.85 7.96
C CYS A 94 -3.30 1.44 6.57
N GLU A 95 -2.25 2.26 6.47
CA GLU A 95 -1.71 2.71 5.19
C GLU A 95 -0.51 1.87 4.82
N ILE A 96 -0.54 1.33 3.60
CA ILE A 96 0.58 0.64 2.97
C ILE A 96 1.18 1.54 1.90
N GLY A 97 2.49 1.79 2.00
CA GLY A 97 3.27 2.44 0.95
C GLY A 97 3.88 1.40 0.04
N VAL A 98 3.80 1.63 -1.26
CA VAL A 98 4.37 0.76 -2.29
C VAL A 98 5.32 1.56 -3.17
N LYS A 99 6.54 1.05 -3.35
CA LYS A 99 7.55 1.57 -4.28
C LYS A 99 7.74 0.57 -5.40
N ILE A 100 7.76 1.07 -6.64
CA ILE A 100 7.94 0.27 -7.83
C ILE A 100 9.23 0.69 -8.53
N ILE A 101 10.09 -0.27 -8.76
CA ILE A 101 11.36 -0.11 -9.47
C ILE A 101 11.30 -1.01 -10.68
N SER A 102 11.62 -0.49 -11.86
CA SER A 102 11.81 -1.28 -13.07
C SER A 102 13.29 -1.34 -13.45
N GLU A 103 13.70 -2.44 -14.02
CA GLU A 103 15.07 -2.73 -14.42
C GLU A 103 15.08 -3.24 -15.85
N ASN A 104 15.97 -2.69 -16.67
CA ASN A 104 16.34 -3.30 -17.94
C ASN A 104 17.41 -4.37 -17.66
N PRO A 105 17.09 -5.67 -17.75
CA PRO A 105 18.03 -6.73 -17.37
C PRO A 105 19.24 -6.85 -18.31
N ILE A 106 19.19 -6.21 -19.49
CA ILE A 106 20.31 -6.24 -20.45
C ILE A 106 21.32 -5.13 -20.17
N SER A 107 20.84 -3.90 -19.90
CA SER A 107 21.73 -2.77 -19.59
C SER A 107 22.05 -2.62 -18.10
N GLY A 108 21.25 -3.23 -17.22
CA GLY A 108 21.34 -3.06 -15.77
C GLY A 108 20.78 -1.73 -15.27
N GLU A 109 20.19 -0.91 -16.15
CA GLU A 109 19.60 0.37 -15.76
C GLU A 109 18.33 0.16 -14.94
N THR A 110 18.22 0.88 -13.83
CA THR A 110 17.06 0.84 -12.92
C THR A 110 16.37 2.18 -12.84
N PHE A 111 15.04 2.14 -12.76
CA PHE A 111 14.19 3.34 -12.71
C PHE A 111 13.21 3.25 -11.55
N HIS A 112 13.07 4.33 -10.78
CA HIS A 112 11.92 4.49 -9.89
C HIS A 112 10.70 4.80 -10.74
N THR A 113 9.86 3.81 -10.95
CA THR A 113 8.77 3.87 -11.94
C THR A 113 7.49 4.45 -11.37
N ALA A 114 7.17 4.10 -10.12
CA ALA A 114 5.98 4.62 -9.46
C ALA A 114 6.05 4.50 -7.94
N SER A 115 5.21 5.29 -7.27
CA SER A 115 4.89 5.12 -5.84
C SER A 115 3.39 5.18 -5.65
N ALA A 116 2.88 4.36 -4.73
CA ALA A 116 1.47 4.31 -4.38
C ALA A 116 1.27 4.25 -2.87
N TYR A 117 0.11 4.75 -2.42
CA TYR A 117 -0.31 4.65 -1.04
C TYR A 117 -1.74 4.13 -1.00
N LEU A 118 -1.95 3.02 -0.31
CA LEU A 118 -3.24 2.34 -0.21
C LEU A 118 -3.66 2.25 1.25
N THR A 119 -4.95 2.41 1.49
CA THR A 119 -5.53 2.20 2.81
C THR A 119 -6.29 0.88 2.83
N PHE A 120 -5.97 0.04 3.80
CA PHE A 120 -6.68 -1.21 4.08
C PHE A 120 -7.45 -1.12 5.38
N VAL A 121 -8.59 -1.80 5.44
CA VAL A 121 -9.39 -1.98 6.64
C VAL A 121 -9.37 -3.45 7.03
N ALA A 122 -9.03 -3.75 8.29
CA ALA A 122 -9.08 -5.10 8.81
C ALA A 122 -10.51 -5.49 9.22
N LEU A 123 -10.90 -6.71 8.90
CA LEU A 123 -12.24 -7.26 9.15
C LEU A 123 -12.20 -8.43 10.13
N ASP A 124 -13.23 -8.54 10.95
CA ASP A 124 -13.49 -9.71 11.79
C ASP A 124 -14.21 -10.83 10.99
N SER A 125 -14.52 -11.93 11.64
CA SER A 125 -15.24 -13.09 11.05
C SER A 125 -16.65 -12.76 10.57
N HIS A 126 -17.20 -11.60 10.92
CA HIS A 126 -18.51 -11.10 10.50
C HIS A 126 -18.40 -9.96 9.48
N ASN A 127 -17.22 -9.80 8.85
CA ASN A 127 -16.91 -8.73 7.90
C ASN A 127 -17.07 -7.31 8.48
N ARG A 128 -16.88 -7.11 9.79
CA ARG A 128 -16.93 -5.81 10.44
C ARG A 128 -15.53 -5.29 10.72
N PRO A 129 -15.30 -3.97 10.61
CA PRO A 129 -14.00 -3.38 10.93
C PRO A 129 -13.52 -3.75 12.34
N THR A 130 -12.28 -4.23 12.45
CA THR A 130 -11.69 -4.69 13.71
C THR A 130 -10.32 -4.08 13.95
N SER A 131 -9.86 -4.09 15.21
CA SER A 131 -8.58 -3.48 15.61
C SER A 131 -7.39 -4.14 14.94
N ILE A 132 -6.37 -3.33 14.62
CA ILE A 132 -5.09 -3.73 14.05
C ILE A 132 -4.02 -3.63 15.14
N PRO A 133 -3.02 -4.55 15.17
CA PRO A 133 -1.85 -4.42 16.04
C PRO A 133 -1.16 -3.08 15.83
N PRO A 134 -0.74 -2.37 16.90
CA PRO A 134 0.02 -1.13 16.77
C PRO A 134 1.32 -1.33 15.97
N LEU A 135 1.76 -0.28 15.28
CA LEU A 135 3.02 -0.30 14.53
C LEU A 135 4.18 0.07 15.45
N LEU A 136 5.25 -0.73 15.45
CA LEU A 136 6.52 -0.41 16.09
C LEU A 136 7.48 0.16 15.05
N LEU A 137 7.89 1.42 15.23
CA LEU A 137 8.83 2.12 14.34
C LEU A 137 10.24 2.00 14.91
N GLU A 138 11.13 1.33 14.17
CA GLU A 138 12.50 1.05 14.62
C GLU A 138 13.52 2.02 13.98
N THR A 139 13.25 2.55 12.78
CA THR A 139 14.19 3.39 12.01
C THR A 139 13.68 4.82 11.79
N ASP A 140 14.59 5.75 11.49
CA ASP A 140 14.23 7.13 11.16
C ASP A 140 13.44 7.21 9.85
N GLU A 141 13.73 6.33 8.89
CA GLU A 141 12.97 6.25 7.66
C GLU A 141 11.52 5.80 7.90
N GLU A 142 11.30 4.85 8.79
CA GLU A 142 9.95 4.43 9.19
C GLU A 142 9.20 5.57 9.89
N ARG A 143 9.86 6.32 10.78
CA ARG A 143 9.29 7.51 11.43
C ARG A 143 8.91 8.58 10.41
N ARG A 144 9.79 8.86 9.44
CA ARG A 144 9.53 9.81 8.35
C ARG A 144 8.30 9.38 7.52
N ARG A 145 8.24 8.09 7.12
CA ARG A 145 7.10 7.53 6.37
C ARG A 145 5.81 7.61 7.17
N ASN A 146 5.86 7.30 8.46
CA ASN A 146 4.70 7.37 9.36
C ASN A 146 4.16 8.81 9.46
N SER A 147 5.02 9.80 9.66
CA SER A 147 4.63 11.22 9.70
C SER A 147 3.97 11.66 8.39
N ALA A 148 4.54 11.29 7.25
CA ALA A 148 3.97 11.58 5.94
C ALA A 148 2.59 10.90 5.74
N ALA A 149 2.42 9.67 6.22
CA ALA A 149 1.15 8.94 6.16
C ALA A 149 0.06 9.61 6.99
N GLN A 150 0.40 10.16 8.16
CA GLN A 150 -0.55 10.94 8.98
C GLN A 150 -1.05 12.18 8.25
N ILE A 151 -0.19 12.89 7.53
CA ILE A 151 -0.57 14.05 6.70
C ILE A 151 -1.53 13.61 5.58
N ARG A 152 -1.21 12.55 4.83
CA ARG A 152 -2.09 12.02 3.78
C ARG A 152 -3.45 11.62 4.34
N ARG A 153 -3.48 10.94 5.48
CA ARG A 153 -4.72 10.57 6.17
C ARG A 153 -5.54 11.78 6.55
N ALA A 154 -4.94 12.82 7.14
CA ALA A 154 -5.63 14.05 7.51
C ALA A 154 -6.27 14.74 6.28
N ASN A 155 -5.51 14.84 5.19
CA ASN A 155 -6.00 15.43 3.93
C ASN A 155 -7.17 14.62 3.33
N ARG A 156 -7.07 13.30 3.32
CA ARG A 156 -8.14 12.41 2.82
C ARG A 156 -9.44 12.58 3.64
N LEU A 157 -9.34 12.63 4.97
CA LEU A 157 -10.49 12.84 5.83
C LEU A 157 -11.11 14.23 5.65
N LYS A 158 -10.29 15.26 5.51
CA LYS A 158 -10.74 16.63 5.23
C LYS A 158 -11.51 16.68 3.91
N LEU A 159 -10.94 16.15 2.83
CA LEU A 159 -11.59 16.11 1.51
C LEU A 159 -12.91 15.34 1.56
N LYS A 160 -12.94 14.19 2.24
CA LYS A 160 -14.18 13.42 2.40
C LYS A 160 -15.27 14.23 3.07
N ASN A 161 -14.96 14.93 4.16
CA ASN A 161 -15.93 15.76 4.89
C ASN A 161 -16.42 16.93 4.02
N GLU A 162 -15.53 17.61 3.31
CA GLU A 162 -15.87 18.70 2.40
C GLU A 162 -16.82 18.26 1.28
N LEU A 163 -16.60 17.05 0.73
CA LEU A 163 -17.45 16.49 -0.33
C LEU A 163 -18.80 16.01 0.23
N GLN A 164 -18.86 15.54 1.47
CA GLN A 164 -20.13 15.18 2.11
C GLN A 164 -21.00 16.42 2.38
N LEU A 165 -20.43 17.48 2.92
CA LEU A 165 -21.13 18.76 3.17
C LEU A 165 -21.71 19.39 1.89
N ARG A 166 -21.21 19.04 0.71
CA ARG A 166 -21.75 19.52 -0.57
C ARG A 166 -22.88 18.65 -1.14
N LYS A 167 -23.12 17.48 -0.54
CA LYS A 167 -24.16 16.55 -0.99
C LYS A 167 -25.46 16.69 -0.22
N ASP A 168 -25.41 17.32 0.95
CA ASP A 168 -26.60 17.66 1.74
C ASP A 168 -27.00 19.09 1.37
N PRO A 169 -28.11 19.30 0.59
CA PRO A 169 -28.64 20.62 0.24
C PRO A 169 -29.25 21.34 1.45
#